data_e80f2a52fc25e4f9076b965eb4a07ba5
#
_entry.id   e80f2a52fc25e4f9076b965eb4a07ba5
#
_cell.length_a   1.000
_cell.length_b   1.000
_cell.length_c   1.000
_cell.angle_alpha   90.00
_cell.angle_beta   90.00
_cell.angle_gamma   90.00
#
_symmetry.space_group_name_H-M   'P 1'
#
loop_
_entity.id
_entity.type
_entity.pdbx_description
1 polymer ?
#
loop_
_entity_poly.entity_id
_entity_poly.type
_entity_poly.pdbx_seq_one_letter_code
_entity_poly.pdbx_strand_id
1 'polypeptide(L)'
;MTDCVTTTSKSNSAFMLLLRRLHFYIGLCVGPFIFIASFTGMLYVITPSIEAWLYKPTLTVIPMGDTQPLSQQIAVARQYLHQSGSIAAVRPAPSATSTTRIQFSQPGLGPSETRAIFVDPYRLIVTGDYTVYGTSGILPFRTGLDHLHQSLLLGNVGRAYSELAASWMWIAALGGIILWLVSRQRLRHTSTATFSQRWHRRLGVVLLLGMLFLSATGITWSQWAGENVNRLRHSFGWLTPQVTTVLDGQDKGKVMTPHAEHQTMDMASMPGMDMSGPSIVNSPSYHVADNDWDSVLSHARNAGIDAAKIEIRSPKDSHHTWTVTEIDHRWPVHVDAVALNPQTLAVIDRVEFRDYPLLAKLTRWGVDAHMGVLFGWVNQVVLALFALGLCVMIVMGYRQWWIRRPVPAQHSPTNTLSEAWRNCPVMLRGIITIIAILLGYALPVLGVSLLLFILVDLFRWKRAITMQNKPVGECSLITSEQYKQRKKKHNFIRGVVVIWLITCAVMSRAIIGGVIDEYHLSFAQWSGGMYVMQGMMIIIYTSVFTGLMSIPLWYFFLGESDPQGE
;
A
#
# COMPACT_ATOMS: atom_id res chain seq x y z
N MET A 1 1.25 53.45 0.99
CA MET A 1 2.22 52.32 0.99
C MET A 1 2.23 51.51 2.30
N THR A 2 1.72 52.00 3.39
CA THR A 2 1.69 51.35 4.72
C THR A 2 0.60 50.26 4.86
N ASP A 3 -0.53 50.38 4.13
CA ASP A 3 -1.63 49.39 4.25
C ASP A 3 -1.38 48.07 3.52
N CYS A 4 -0.52 48.03 2.52
CA CYS A 4 -0.19 46.81 1.78
C CYS A 4 0.74 45.89 2.56
N VAL A 5 1.63 46.42 3.40
CA VAL A 5 2.58 45.66 4.23
C VAL A 5 1.87 45.02 5.42
N THR A 6 0.85 45.65 5.98
CA THR A 6 0.08 45.13 7.12
C THR A 6 -0.86 43.99 6.74
N THR A 7 -1.42 44.03 5.53
CA THR A 7 -2.33 42.97 5.01
C THR A 7 -1.58 41.68 4.66
N THR A 8 -0.38 41.77 4.07
CA THR A 8 0.46 40.59 3.76
C THR A 8 0.97 39.89 5.04
N SER A 9 1.31 40.63 6.08
CA SER A 9 1.74 40.08 7.38
C SER A 9 0.62 39.30 8.07
N LYS A 10 -0.62 39.80 8.07
CA LYS A 10 -1.80 39.12 8.66
C LYS A 10 -2.18 37.86 7.88
N SER A 11 -2.12 37.89 6.54
CA SER A 11 -2.40 36.76 5.66
C SER A 11 -1.43 35.58 5.90
N ASN A 12 -0.13 35.87 5.97
CA ASN A 12 0.90 34.87 6.24
C ASN A 12 0.72 34.24 7.64
N SER A 13 0.28 35.02 8.63
CA SER A 13 0.01 34.52 9.98
C SER A 13 -1.18 33.55 10.00
N ALA A 14 -2.29 33.87 9.29
CA ALA A 14 -3.47 33.01 9.22
C ALA A 14 -3.20 31.69 8.50
N PHE A 15 -2.49 31.74 7.36
CA PHE A 15 -2.08 30.53 6.63
C PHE A 15 -1.17 29.62 7.49
N MET A 16 -0.22 30.18 8.19
CA MET A 16 0.66 29.41 9.08
C MET A 16 -0.11 28.74 10.23
N LEU A 17 -1.13 29.42 10.75
CA LEU A 17 -2.02 28.82 11.75
C LEU A 17 -2.81 27.65 11.17
N LEU A 18 -3.40 27.83 9.99
CA LEU A 18 -4.13 26.76 9.28
C LEU A 18 -3.24 25.54 9.04
N LEU A 19 -2.02 25.77 8.49
CA LEU A 19 -1.06 24.69 8.19
C LEU A 19 -0.63 23.96 9.47
N ARG A 20 -0.40 24.69 10.57
CA ARG A 20 -0.06 24.09 11.86
C ARG A 20 -1.20 23.21 12.40
N ARG A 21 -2.46 23.64 12.26
CA ARG A 21 -3.62 22.87 12.69
C ARG A 21 -3.81 21.64 11.82
N LEU A 22 -3.68 21.77 10.50
CA LEU A 22 -3.75 20.65 9.57
C LEU A 22 -2.65 19.61 9.86
N HIS A 23 -1.40 20.05 9.99
CA HIS A 23 -0.28 19.15 10.31
C HIS A 23 -0.50 18.43 11.65
N PHE A 24 -1.07 19.11 12.65
CA PHE A 24 -1.44 18.51 13.93
C PHE A 24 -2.54 17.43 13.75
N TYR A 25 -3.60 17.69 12.98
CA TYR A 25 -4.65 16.72 12.73
C TYR A 25 -4.15 15.50 11.96
N ILE A 26 -3.30 15.71 10.95
CA ILE A 26 -2.66 14.61 10.23
C ILE A 26 -1.83 13.78 11.23
N GLY A 27 -0.98 14.41 12.01
CA GLY A 27 -0.17 13.71 13.01
C GLY A 27 -1.00 12.91 14.01
N LEU A 28 -2.11 13.48 14.52
CA LEU A 28 -2.95 12.86 15.52
C LEU A 28 -3.80 11.72 14.96
N CYS A 29 -4.44 11.92 13.78
CA CYS A 29 -5.44 11.00 13.25
C CYS A 29 -4.87 10.04 12.21
N VAL A 30 -3.92 10.48 11.37
CA VAL A 30 -3.31 9.64 10.31
C VAL A 30 -1.97 9.06 10.75
N GLY A 31 -1.28 9.72 11.68
CA GLY A 31 -0.01 9.27 12.21
C GLY A 31 0.05 7.79 12.61
N PRO A 32 -0.96 7.22 13.30
CA PRO A 32 -0.98 5.79 13.63
C PRO A 32 -0.97 4.89 12.39
N PHE A 33 -1.69 5.27 11.34
CA PHE A 33 -1.73 4.51 10.09
C PHE A 33 -0.39 4.59 9.34
N ILE A 34 0.24 5.77 9.31
CA ILE A 34 1.59 5.93 8.75
C ILE A 34 2.60 5.09 9.57
N PHE A 35 2.46 5.05 10.90
CA PHE A 35 3.31 4.23 11.76
C PHE A 35 3.17 2.74 11.42
N ILE A 36 1.94 2.23 11.31
CA ILE A 36 1.67 0.82 10.97
C ILE A 36 2.23 0.51 9.58
N ALA A 37 1.97 1.37 8.58
CA ALA A 37 2.49 1.18 7.23
C ALA A 37 4.03 1.16 7.22
N SER A 38 4.68 2.05 7.97
CA SER A 38 6.14 2.08 8.08
C SER A 38 6.69 0.83 8.77
N PHE A 39 6.06 0.39 9.85
CA PHE A 39 6.48 -0.80 10.59
C PHE A 39 6.31 -2.08 9.77
N THR A 40 5.16 -2.27 9.14
CA THR A 40 4.90 -3.43 8.27
C THR A 40 5.75 -3.41 7.01
N GLY A 41 6.00 -2.23 6.43
CA GLY A 41 6.92 -2.05 5.31
C GLY A 41 8.37 -2.39 5.69
N MET A 42 8.81 -2.04 6.91
CA MET A 42 10.13 -2.45 7.43
C MET A 42 10.25 -3.98 7.52
N LEU A 43 9.19 -4.67 7.97
CA LEU A 43 9.17 -6.14 8.00
C LEU A 43 9.20 -6.72 6.59
N TYR A 44 8.43 -6.15 5.67
CA TYR A 44 8.36 -6.61 4.28
C TYR A 44 9.72 -6.48 3.54
N VAL A 45 10.41 -5.36 3.70
CA VAL A 45 11.63 -5.08 2.92
C VAL A 45 12.80 -6.01 3.25
N ILE A 46 12.82 -6.62 4.44
CA ILE A 46 13.85 -7.59 4.84
C ILE A 46 13.51 -9.04 4.44
N THR A 47 12.30 -9.27 3.92
CA THR A 47 11.82 -10.63 3.56
C THR A 47 12.66 -11.34 2.51
N PRO A 48 13.21 -10.72 1.45
CA PRO A 48 13.99 -11.46 0.46
C PRO A 48 15.16 -12.22 1.07
N SER A 49 15.83 -11.65 2.07
CA SER A 49 16.94 -12.30 2.78
C SER A 49 16.45 -13.42 3.70
N ILE A 50 15.31 -13.25 4.34
CA ILE A 50 14.69 -14.27 5.19
C ILE A 50 14.18 -15.44 4.34
N GLU A 51 13.54 -15.18 3.20
CA GLU A 51 13.07 -16.20 2.26
C GLU A 51 14.22 -17.04 1.71
N ALA A 52 15.33 -16.42 1.32
CA ALA A 52 16.51 -17.11 0.83
C ALA A 52 17.07 -18.09 1.89
N TRP A 53 16.93 -17.78 3.17
CA TRP A 53 17.31 -18.67 4.27
C TRP A 53 16.23 -19.73 4.57
N LEU A 54 14.98 -19.32 4.69
CA LEU A 54 13.86 -20.17 5.09
C LEU A 54 13.57 -21.27 4.05
N TYR A 55 13.58 -20.90 2.77
CA TYR A 55 13.29 -21.80 1.65
C TYR A 55 14.57 -22.31 0.96
N LYS A 56 15.74 -22.19 1.61
CA LYS A 56 17.00 -22.66 1.04
C LYS A 56 16.95 -24.09 0.51
N PRO A 57 16.38 -25.09 1.21
CA PRO A 57 16.31 -26.47 0.70
C PRO A 57 15.52 -26.60 -0.60
N THR A 58 14.53 -25.73 -0.81
CA THR A 58 13.70 -25.70 -2.03
C THR A 58 14.36 -24.95 -3.18
N LEU A 59 15.04 -23.84 -2.86
CA LEU A 59 15.55 -22.90 -3.86
C LEU A 59 16.94 -23.23 -4.36
N THR A 60 17.70 -24.07 -3.62
CA THR A 60 19.10 -24.34 -3.95
C THR A 60 19.36 -25.82 -4.15
N VAL A 61 20.20 -26.10 -5.15
CA VAL A 61 20.66 -27.45 -5.51
C VAL A 61 22.18 -27.51 -5.58
N ILE A 62 22.72 -28.70 -5.51
CA ILE A 62 24.16 -28.96 -5.73
C ILE A 62 24.33 -29.33 -7.20
N PRO A 63 25.11 -28.56 -7.98
CA PRO A 63 25.37 -28.88 -9.39
C PRO A 63 25.99 -30.27 -9.55
N MET A 64 25.45 -31.06 -10.47
CA MET A 64 25.94 -32.42 -10.75
C MET A 64 25.84 -32.70 -12.27
N GLY A 65 26.93 -32.55 -12.99
CA GLY A 65 26.95 -32.75 -14.44
C GLY A 65 26.19 -31.65 -15.20
N ASP A 66 25.61 -32.01 -16.33
CA ASP A 66 24.81 -31.11 -17.19
C ASP A 66 23.37 -31.02 -16.71
N THR A 67 22.74 -29.86 -16.92
CA THR A 67 21.31 -29.68 -16.65
C THR A 67 20.46 -30.48 -17.63
N GLN A 68 19.44 -31.14 -17.12
CA GLN A 68 18.47 -31.85 -17.95
C GLN A 68 17.61 -30.87 -18.75
N PRO A 69 17.09 -31.27 -19.93
CA PRO A 69 16.16 -30.47 -20.73
C PRO A 69 14.98 -29.94 -19.92
N LEU A 70 14.50 -28.73 -20.24
CA LEU A 70 13.37 -28.12 -19.55
C LEU A 70 12.10 -28.94 -19.67
N SER A 71 11.89 -29.61 -20.81
CA SER A 71 10.81 -30.56 -21.07
C SER A 71 10.75 -31.69 -20.02
N GLN A 72 11.91 -32.29 -19.65
CA GLN A 72 11.97 -33.34 -18.64
C GLN A 72 11.66 -32.81 -17.24
N GLN A 73 12.13 -31.61 -16.91
CA GLN A 73 11.84 -30.96 -15.65
C GLN A 73 10.34 -30.67 -15.50
N ILE A 74 9.69 -30.23 -16.59
CA ILE A 74 8.23 -30.00 -16.65
C ILE A 74 7.47 -31.32 -16.50
N ALA A 75 7.92 -32.39 -17.18
CA ALA A 75 7.29 -33.71 -17.09
C ALA A 75 7.27 -34.23 -15.63
N VAL A 76 8.38 -34.05 -14.89
CA VAL A 76 8.46 -34.39 -13.46
C VAL A 76 7.44 -33.60 -12.63
N ALA A 77 7.32 -32.29 -12.86
CA ALA A 77 6.36 -31.46 -12.14
C ALA A 77 4.90 -31.85 -12.45
N ARG A 78 4.59 -32.17 -13.73
CA ARG A 78 3.26 -32.66 -14.13
C ARG A 78 2.95 -34.02 -13.48
N GLN A 79 3.93 -34.93 -13.45
CA GLN A 79 3.77 -36.23 -12.82
C GLN A 79 3.51 -36.09 -11.32
N TYR A 80 4.24 -35.21 -10.64
CA TYR A 80 4.05 -34.90 -9.22
C TYR A 80 2.62 -34.43 -8.92
N LEU A 81 2.04 -33.60 -9.80
CA LEU A 81 0.67 -33.11 -9.68
C LEU A 81 -0.40 -34.06 -10.26
N HIS A 82 -0.04 -35.31 -10.59
CA HIS A 82 -0.94 -36.27 -11.22
C HIS A 82 -1.65 -35.70 -12.46
N GLN A 83 -0.93 -34.90 -13.29
CA GLN A 83 -1.44 -34.22 -14.49
C GLN A 83 -2.55 -33.19 -14.21
N SER A 84 -2.70 -32.73 -12.95
CA SER A 84 -3.74 -31.75 -12.60
C SER A 84 -3.25 -30.32 -12.83
N GLY A 85 -4.12 -29.46 -13.40
CA GLY A 85 -3.82 -28.05 -13.65
C GLY A 85 -3.13 -27.77 -14.99
N SER A 86 -3.22 -26.53 -15.44
CA SER A 86 -2.51 -26.02 -16.63
C SER A 86 -1.27 -25.24 -16.23
N ILE A 87 -0.20 -25.31 -17.04
CA ILE A 87 1.01 -24.52 -16.77
C ILE A 87 0.70 -23.04 -17.04
N ALA A 88 0.87 -22.22 -16.01
CA ALA A 88 0.71 -20.77 -16.09
C ALA A 88 2.01 -20.08 -16.52
N ALA A 89 3.16 -20.55 -15.98
CA ALA A 89 4.47 -20.00 -16.29
C ALA A 89 5.58 -21.01 -15.93
N VAL A 90 6.70 -20.92 -16.64
CA VAL A 90 7.93 -21.67 -16.33
C VAL A 90 9.09 -20.69 -16.17
N ARG A 91 9.84 -20.81 -15.08
CA ARG A 91 11.04 -20.05 -14.80
C ARG A 91 12.22 -21.00 -14.71
N PRO A 92 13.03 -21.13 -15.75
CA PRO A 92 14.24 -21.95 -15.74
C PRO A 92 15.18 -21.53 -14.61
N ALA A 93 15.99 -22.44 -14.13
CA ALA A 93 16.99 -22.19 -13.10
C ALA A 93 17.90 -20.99 -13.47
N PRO A 94 17.93 -19.90 -12.70
CA PRO A 94 18.70 -18.71 -13.05
C PRO A 94 20.22 -18.85 -12.78
N SER A 95 20.63 -19.91 -12.12
CA SER A 95 22.04 -20.21 -11.86
C SER A 95 22.23 -21.72 -11.70
N ALA A 96 23.46 -22.18 -11.79
CA ALA A 96 23.81 -23.60 -11.58
C ALA A 96 23.37 -24.14 -10.20
N THR A 97 23.22 -23.28 -9.20
CA THR A 97 22.80 -23.68 -7.86
C THR A 97 21.33 -23.45 -7.57
N SER A 98 20.54 -23.11 -8.58
CA SER A 98 19.12 -22.79 -8.41
C SER A 98 18.22 -23.89 -8.94
N THR A 99 16.99 -23.96 -8.44
CA THR A 99 15.91 -24.81 -8.95
C THR A 99 15.15 -24.16 -10.08
N THR A 100 14.56 -24.95 -10.99
CA THR A 100 13.56 -24.52 -11.94
C THR A 100 12.20 -24.44 -11.24
N ARG A 101 11.41 -23.39 -11.55
CA ARG A 101 10.07 -23.19 -10.99
C ARG A 101 9.03 -23.34 -12.08
N ILE A 102 8.12 -24.29 -11.92
CA ILE A 102 6.97 -24.51 -12.82
C ILE A 102 5.72 -24.12 -12.06
N GLN A 103 4.98 -23.14 -12.58
CA GLN A 103 3.76 -22.60 -11.96
C GLN A 103 2.53 -23.17 -12.65
N PHE A 104 1.57 -23.66 -11.87
CA PHE A 104 0.33 -24.24 -12.34
C PHE A 104 -0.88 -23.42 -11.88
N SER A 105 -1.82 -23.21 -12.77
CA SER A 105 -3.17 -22.75 -12.42
C SER A 105 -4.02 -23.95 -12.05
N GLN A 106 -4.67 -23.90 -10.90
CA GLN A 106 -5.52 -24.97 -10.38
C GLN A 106 -6.81 -24.38 -9.79
N PRO A 107 -7.94 -25.12 -9.86
CA PRO A 107 -9.15 -24.74 -9.14
C PRO A 107 -8.91 -24.65 -7.63
N GLY A 108 -9.54 -23.67 -6.96
CA GLY A 108 -9.45 -23.50 -5.52
C GLY A 108 -8.29 -22.62 -5.05
N LEU A 109 -7.46 -22.07 -5.95
CA LEU A 109 -6.50 -21.03 -5.64
C LEU A 109 -7.18 -19.66 -5.63
N GLY A 110 -6.67 -18.77 -4.79
CA GLY A 110 -7.12 -17.39 -4.72
C GLY A 110 -6.73 -16.56 -5.95
N PRO A 111 -7.29 -15.35 -6.09
CA PRO A 111 -6.92 -14.44 -7.18
C PRO A 111 -5.41 -14.18 -7.20
N SER A 112 -4.81 -14.26 -8.39
CA SER A 112 -3.36 -14.10 -8.60
C SER A 112 -2.46 -15.14 -7.92
N GLU A 113 -3.01 -16.24 -7.43
CA GLU A 113 -2.25 -17.36 -6.89
C GLU A 113 -1.99 -18.42 -7.95
N THR A 114 -0.83 -19.03 -7.88
CA THR A 114 -0.45 -20.21 -8.66
C THR A 114 0.27 -21.20 -7.76
N ARG A 115 0.15 -22.51 -8.08
CA ARG A 115 0.92 -23.54 -7.37
C ARG A 115 2.26 -23.72 -8.06
N ALA A 116 3.34 -23.45 -7.37
CA ALA A 116 4.70 -23.52 -7.88
C ALA A 116 5.39 -24.79 -7.42
N ILE A 117 5.80 -25.62 -8.39
CA ILE A 117 6.61 -26.82 -8.17
C ILE A 117 8.06 -26.47 -8.51
N PHE A 118 8.95 -26.73 -7.56
CA PHE A 118 10.37 -26.50 -7.69
C PHE A 118 11.07 -27.81 -8.03
N VAL A 119 11.85 -27.83 -9.10
CA VAL A 119 12.50 -29.03 -9.62
C VAL A 119 14.01 -28.83 -9.66
N ASP A 120 14.75 -29.81 -9.16
CA ASP A 120 16.21 -29.91 -9.32
C ASP A 120 16.54 -30.18 -10.80
N PRO A 121 17.23 -29.26 -11.51
CA PRO A 121 17.49 -29.41 -12.94
C PRO A 121 18.49 -30.53 -13.29
N TYR A 122 19.21 -31.08 -12.31
CA TYR A 122 20.18 -32.16 -12.51
C TYR A 122 19.58 -33.54 -12.22
N ARG A 123 18.86 -33.67 -11.09
CA ARG A 123 18.37 -34.96 -10.60
C ARG A 123 16.92 -35.26 -10.98
N LEU A 124 16.22 -34.29 -11.53
CA LEU A 124 14.80 -34.38 -11.88
C LEU A 124 13.93 -34.80 -10.67
N ILE A 125 14.18 -34.20 -9.51
CA ILE A 125 13.38 -34.40 -8.29
C ILE A 125 12.69 -33.11 -7.88
N VAL A 126 11.49 -33.23 -7.29
CA VAL A 126 10.78 -32.09 -6.73
C VAL A 126 11.41 -31.72 -5.39
N THR A 127 11.84 -30.47 -5.25
CA THR A 127 12.44 -29.92 -4.03
C THR A 127 11.45 -29.13 -3.19
N GLY A 128 10.32 -28.72 -3.74
CA GLY A 128 9.29 -27.97 -3.02
C GLY A 128 8.01 -27.77 -3.82
N ASP A 129 6.94 -27.51 -3.08
CA ASP A 129 5.59 -27.30 -3.57
C ASP A 129 4.92 -26.21 -2.72
N TYR A 130 4.66 -25.04 -3.31
CA TYR A 130 4.13 -23.89 -2.60
C TYR A 130 3.14 -23.11 -3.46
N THR A 131 2.09 -22.58 -2.82
CA THR A 131 1.30 -21.51 -3.43
C THR A 131 2.12 -20.23 -3.48
N VAL A 132 2.24 -19.62 -4.66
CA VAL A 132 2.94 -18.35 -4.87
C VAL A 132 1.96 -17.30 -5.36
N TYR A 133 2.24 -16.04 -5.04
CA TYR A 133 1.33 -14.93 -5.28
C TYR A 133 1.91 -13.89 -6.24
N GLY A 134 1.04 -13.32 -7.08
CA GLY A 134 1.36 -12.26 -8.03
C GLY A 134 2.25 -12.72 -9.18
N THR A 135 2.49 -11.82 -10.14
CA THR A 135 3.36 -12.08 -11.28
C THR A 135 4.82 -12.27 -10.88
N SER A 136 5.24 -11.67 -9.75
CA SER A 136 6.58 -11.93 -9.18
C SER A 136 6.70 -13.34 -8.60
N GLY A 137 5.59 -14.02 -8.31
CA GLY A 137 5.56 -15.36 -7.72
C GLY A 137 6.23 -15.38 -6.35
N ILE A 138 5.84 -14.48 -5.45
CA ILE A 138 6.40 -14.41 -4.10
C ILE A 138 5.94 -15.61 -3.27
N LEU A 139 6.83 -16.09 -2.39
CA LEU A 139 6.59 -17.26 -1.55
C LEU A 139 5.63 -16.95 -0.37
N PRO A 140 5.03 -17.95 0.28
CA PRO A 140 3.95 -17.74 1.27
C PRO A 140 4.31 -16.81 2.41
N PHE A 141 5.53 -16.87 2.94
CA PHE A 141 5.96 -15.98 4.02
C PHE A 141 5.91 -14.50 3.61
N ARG A 142 6.44 -14.21 2.42
CA ARG A 142 6.45 -12.85 1.89
C ARG A 142 5.04 -12.40 1.49
N THR A 143 4.23 -13.30 0.95
CA THR A 143 2.81 -13.04 0.64
C THR A 143 2.05 -12.57 1.87
N GLY A 144 2.20 -13.25 3.01
CA GLY A 144 1.57 -12.84 4.27
C GLY A 144 1.99 -11.44 4.73
N LEU A 145 3.29 -11.09 4.60
CA LEU A 145 3.77 -9.75 4.94
C LEU A 145 3.38 -8.68 3.91
N ASP A 146 3.24 -9.05 2.65
CA ASP A 146 2.71 -8.18 1.59
C ASP A 146 1.25 -7.79 1.90
N HIS A 147 0.39 -8.76 2.13
CA HIS A 147 -1.00 -8.53 2.52
C HIS A 147 -1.12 -7.76 3.84
N LEU A 148 -0.24 -8.01 4.81
CA LEU A 148 -0.18 -7.23 6.04
C LEU A 148 0.18 -5.77 5.76
N HIS A 149 1.16 -5.50 4.90
CA HIS A 149 1.59 -4.14 4.58
C HIS A 149 0.55 -3.38 3.77
N GLN A 150 -0.02 -3.99 2.74
CA GLN A 150 -0.94 -3.28 1.84
C GLN A 150 -2.37 -3.18 2.37
N SER A 151 -2.84 -4.14 3.16
CA SER A 151 -4.26 -4.25 3.55
C SER A 151 -4.51 -4.70 4.98
N LEU A 152 -3.49 -4.91 5.80
CA LEU A 152 -3.62 -5.47 7.16
C LEU A 152 -4.37 -6.82 7.17
N LEU A 153 -4.23 -7.63 6.14
CA LEU A 153 -4.96 -8.89 5.97
C LEU A 153 -6.50 -8.73 5.97
N LEU A 154 -7.01 -7.52 5.66
CA LEU A 154 -8.43 -7.17 5.68
C LEU A 154 -9.01 -7.02 4.26
N GLY A 155 -8.36 -7.59 3.26
CA GLY A 155 -8.79 -7.51 1.85
C GLY A 155 -9.01 -6.07 1.37
N ASN A 156 -10.04 -5.85 0.56
CA ASN A 156 -10.33 -4.53 -0.03
C ASN A 156 -10.60 -3.42 0.99
N VAL A 157 -11.28 -3.72 2.10
CA VAL A 157 -11.52 -2.72 3.16
C VAL A 157 -10.20 -2.26 3.77
N GLY A 158 -9.25 -3.19 3.95
CA GLY A 158 -7.94 -2.88 4.49
C GLY A 158 -7.10 -1.98 3.59
N ARG A 159 -7.28 -2.02 2.27
CA ARG A 159 -6.55 -1.14 1.33
C ARG A 159 -6.79 0.35 1.57
N ALA A 160 -7.92 0.72 2.19
CA ALA A 160 -8.19 2.10 2.54
C ALA A 160 -7.17 2.67 3.55
N TYR A 161 -6.60 1.84 4.45
CA TYR A 161 -5.62 2.32 5.42
C TYR A 161 -4.29 2.71 4.75
N SER A 162 -3.80 1.90 3.82
CA SER A 162 -2.54 2.19 3.12
C SER A 162 -2.66 3.39 2.20
N GLU A 163 -3.79 3.53 1.50
CA GLU A 163 -4.08 4.74 0.71
C GLU A 163 -4.21 5.98 1.59
N LEU A 164 -4.86 5.88 2.76
CA LEU A 164 -4.92 6.97 3.74
C LEU A 164 -3.52 7.41 4.17
N ALA A 165 -2.66 6.45 4.55
CA ALA A 165 -1.30 6.73 4.97
C ALA A 165 -0.48 7.39 3.85
N ALA A 166 -0.50 6.82 2.64
CA ALA A 166 0.24 7.33 1.49
C ALA A 166 -0.26 8.72 1.05
N SER A 167 -1.58 8.92 0.99
CA SER A 167 -2.19 10.18 0.54
C SER A 167 -1.91 11.36 1.46
N TRP A 168 -1.78 11.15 2.77
CA TRP A 168 -1.52 12.22 3.73
C TRP A 168 -0.04 12.42 4.07
N MET A 169 0.82 11.42 3.85
CA MET A 169 2.22 11.49 4.25
C MET A 169 2.98 12.64 3.57
N TRP A 170 2.78 12.86 2.25
CA TRP A 170 3.44 13.95 1.53
C TRP A 170 2.93 15.34 1.98
N ILE A 171 1.65 15.46 2.33
CA ILE A 171 1.07 16.71 2.86
C ILE A 171 1.67 17.00 4.24
N ALA A 172 1.79 15.97 5.08
CA ALA A 172 2.45 16.10 6.38
C ALA A 172 3.92 16.50 6.23
N ALA A 173 4.65 15.89 5.29
CA ALA A 173 6.05 16.17 5.01
C ALA A 173 6.26 17.61 4.52
N LEU A 174 5.52 18.04 3.49
CA LEU A 174 5.58 19.41 2.96
C LEU A 174 5.11 20.44 3.98
N GLY A 175 4.02 20.17 4.69
CA GLY A 175 3.55 21.04 5.77
C GLY A 175 4.56 21.18 6.88
N GLY A 176 5.18 20.08 7.28
CA GLY A 176 6.23 20.04 8.31
C GLY A 176 7.46 20.86 7.94
N ILE A 177 7.96 20.72 6.70
CA ILE A 177 9.13 21.49 6.23
C ILE A 177 8.84 22.99 6.14
N ILE A 178 7.66 23.39 5.67
CA ILE A 178 7.24 24.80 5.63
C ILE A 178 7.20 25.37 7.05
N LEU A 179 6.57 24.67 7.99
CA LEU A 179 6.51 25.08 9.38
C LEU A 179 7.91 25.17 10.02
N TRP A 180 8.82 24.27 9.68
CA TRP A 180 10.21 24.30 10.16
C TRP A 180 10.98 25.49 9.59
N LEU A 181 10.88 25.76 8.29
CA LEU A 181 11.57 26.87 7.63
C LEU A 181 11.16 28.22 8.25
N VAL A 182 9.85 28.44 8.45
CA VAL A 182 9.33 29.67 9.06
C VAL A 182 9.73 29.78 10.53
N SER A 183 9.71 28.68 11.28
CA SER A 183 10.08 28.68 12.70
C SER A 183 11.58 28.84 12.92
N ARG A 184 12.44 28.41 11.97
CA ARG A 184 13.90 28.50 12.08
C ARG A 184 14.40 29.95 12.27
N GLN A 185 13.75 30.91 11.62
CA GLN A 185 14.10 32.32 11.72
C GLN A 185 13.78 32.89 13.12
N ARG A 186 12.68 32.43 13.75
CA ARG A 186 12.25 32.91 15.07
C ARG A 186 13.02 32.24 16.23
N LEU A 187 13.46 30.99 16.06
CA LEU A 187 14.10 30.18 17.11
C LEU A 187 15.58 30.49 17.34
N ARG A 188 16.20 31.37 16.53
CA ARG A 188 17.59 31.83 16.78
C ARG A 188 17.73 32.61 18.09
N HIS A 189 16.62 33.09 18.65
CA HIS A 189 16.62 33.94 19.84
C HIS A 189 16.03 33.31 21.12
N THR A 190 15.39 32.12 21.05
CA THR A 190 14.78 31.50 22.23
C THR A 190 14.97 29.99 22.21
N SER A 191 15.91 29.47 22.96
CA SER A 191 16.35 28.08 22.94
C SER A 191 15.79 27.25 24.10
N THR A 192 14.52 26.86 24.06
CA THR A 192 13.96 25.87 24.99
C THR A 192 13.26 24.68 24.27
N ALA A 193 13.80 24.26 23.12
CA ALA A 193 13.24 23.12 22.43
C ALA A 193 13.51 21.81 23.18
N THR A 194 12.45 21.05 23.48
CA THR A 194 12.56 19.73 24.12
C THR A 194 13.30 18.73 23.25
N PHE A 195 13.83 17.65 23.84
CA PHE A 195 14.47 16.56 23.12
C PHE A 195 13.59 16.03 21.98
N SER A 196 12.31 15.75 22.27
CA SER A 196 11.36 15.23 21.26
C SER A 196 11.14 16.18 20.08
N GLN A 197 11.10 17.51 20.33
CA GLN A 197 10.97 18.49 19.27
C GLN A 197 12.20 18.56 18.38
N ARG A 198 13.40 18.47 18.96
CA ARG A 198 14.64 18.49 18.20
C ARG A 198 14.72 17.28 17.29
N TRP A 199 14.43 16.09 17.81
CA TRP A 199 14.47 14.85 17.03
C TRP A 199 13.37 14.78 15.96
N HIS A 200 12.13 15.11 16.30
CA HIS A 200 11.03 15.15 15.31
C HIS A 200 11.37 16.07 14.13
N ARG A 201 11.92 17.25 14.40
CA ARG A 201 12.33 18.21 13.35
C ARG A 201 13.52 17.72 12.53
N ARG A 202 14.56 17.18 13.17
CA ARG A 202 15.75 16.66 12.47
C ARG A 202 15.37 15.49 11.58
N LEU A 203 14.65 14.51 12.11
CA LEU A 203 14.18 13.36 11.34
C LEU A 203 13.25 13.80 10.22
N GLY A 204 12.33 14.75 10.45
CA GLY A 204 11.45 15.28 9.42
C GLY A 204 12.18 15.88 8.22
N VAL A 205 13.33 16.54 8.44
CA VAL A 205 14.17 17.08 7.36
C VAL A 205 14.95 15.96 6.66
N VAL A 206 15.57 15.06 7.42
CA VAL A 206 16.38 13.95 6.86
C VAL A 206 15.52 12.98 6.05
N LEU A 207 14.32 12.68 6.53
CA LEU A 207 13.41 11.72 5.90
C LEU A 207 12.51 12.35 4.81
N LEU A 208 12.61 13.66 4.55
CA LEU A 208 11.70 14.39 3.66
C LEU A 208 11.59 13.75 2.27
N LEU A 209 12.73 13.54 1.60
CA LEU A 209 12.74 12.98 0.24
C LEU A 209 12.20 11.56 0.20
N GLY A 210 12.53 10.74 1.20
CA GLY A 210 12.00 9.39 1.33
C GLY A 210 10.49 9.37 1.57
N MET A 211 9.96 10.29 2.41
CA MET A 211 8.51 10.41 2.61
C MET A 211 7.79 10.79 1.32
N LEU A 212 8.32 11.72 0.55
CA LEU A 212 7.75 12.11 -0.75
C LEU A 212 7.82 10.95 -1.76
N PHE A 213 8.95 10.26 -1.82
CA PHE A 213 9.14 9.10 -2.69
C PHE A 213 8.17 7.95 -2.34
N LEU A 214 8.13 7.52 -1.07
CA LEU A 214 7.27 6.43 -0.64
C LEU A 214 5.78 6.79 -0.70
N SER A 215 5.42 8.07 -0.48
CA SER A 215 4.07 8.54 -0.68
C SER A 215 3.66 8.46 -2.16
N ALA A 216 4.50 8.96 -3.08
CA ALA A 216 4.22 8.92 -4.52
C ALA A 216 4.07 7.49 -5.02
N THR A 217 5.01 6.59 -4.68
CA THR A 217 4.96 5.18 -5.07
C THR A 217 3.81 4.44 -4.41
N GLY A 218 3.50 4.71 -3.14
CA GLY A 218 2.36 4.13 -2.43
C GLY A 218 1.00 4.56 -3.02
N ILE A 219 0.86 5.83 -3.43
CA ILE A 219 -0.34 6.31 -4.13
C ILE A 219 -0.51 5.61 -5.47
N THR A 220 0.57 5.42 -6.24
CA THR A 220 0.48 4.76 -7.55
C THR A 220 0.01 3.30 -7.43
N TRP A 221 0.17 2.67 -6.27
CA TRP A 221 -0.24 1.29 -6.00
C TRP A 221 -1.52 1.15 -5.19
N SER A 222 -2.07 2.26 -4.75
CA SER A 222 -3.33 2.25 -4.02
C SER A 222 -4.51 1.89 -4.93
N GLN A 223 -5.61 1.45 -4.33
CA GLN A 223 -6.74 0.92 -5.07
C GLN A 223 -7.46 2.03 -5.85
N TRP A 224 -7.88 3.10 -5.20
CA TRP A 224 -8.70 4.15 -5.84
C TRP A 224 -7.86 5.27 -6.45
N ALA A 225 -6.88 5.78 -5.74
CA ALA A 225 -5.99 6.80 -6.28
C ALA A 225 -5.08 6.24 -7.37
N GLY A 226 -4.62 4.98 -7.22
CA GLY A 226 -3.83 4.27 -8.24
C GLY A 226 -4.59 4.11 -9.57
N GLU A 227 -5.89 3.83 -9.52
CA GLU A 227 -6.76 3.79 -10.71
C GLU A 227 -6.79 5.16 -11.42
N ASN A 228 -6.94 6.26 -10.67
CA ASN A 228 -6.89 7.60 -11.25
C ASN A 228 -5.53 7.93 -11.87
N VAL A 229 -4.43 7.51 -11.21
CA VAL A 229 -3.07 7.63 -11.77
C VAL A 229 -2.93 6.82 -13.06
N ASN A 230 -3.48 5.60 -13.12
CA ASN A 230 -3.45 4.77 -14.31
C ASN A 230 -4.23 5.40 -15.48
N ARG A 231 -5.42 5.94 -15.22
CA ARG A 231 -6.19 6.67 -16.24
C ARG A 231 -5.39 7.86 -16.80
N LEU A 232 -4.72 8.61 -15.92
CA LEU A 232 -3.86 9.72 -16.33
C LEU A 232 -2.68 9.21 -17.19
N ARG A 233 -1.99 8.15 -16.77
CA ARG A 233 -0.89 7.56 -17.54
C ARG A 233 -1.34 7.04 -18.90
N HIS A 234 -2.52 6.44 -18.97
CA HIS A 234 -3.13 6.01 -20.23
C HIS A 234 -3.37 7.20 -21.17
N SER A 235 -3.97 8.30 -20.67
CA SER A 235 -4.27 9.49 -21.46
C SER A 235 -3.03 10.15 -22.07
N PHE A 236 -1.87 10.03 -21.41
CA PHE A 236 -0.60 10.61 -21.86
C PHE A 236 0.34 9.60 -22.55
N GLY A 237 -0.07 8.34 -22.75
CA GLY A 237 0.77 7.32 -23.35
C GLY A 237 1.99 6.93 -22.51
N TRP A 238 1.93 7.06 -21.19
CA TRP A 238 3.03 6.79 -20.25
C TRP A 238 2.98 5.37 -19.66
N LEU A 239 2.24 4.50 -20.30
CA LEU A 239 2.11 3.12 -19.86
C LEU A 239 3.36 2.31 -20.20
N THR A 240 3.55 1.22 -19.49
CA THR A 240 4.63 0.27 -19.74
C THR A 240 4.32 -0.51 -21.02
N PRO A 241 5.18 -0.46 -22.06
CA PRO A 241 4.98 -1.26 -23.26
C PRO A 241 4.99 -2.75 -22.94
N GLN A 242 4.21 -3.52 -23.69
CA GLN A 242 4.15 -4.98 -23.61
C GLN A 242 4.14 -5.60 -24.98
N VAL A 243 4.65 -6.82 -25.08
CA VAL A 243 4.61 -7.57 -26.33
C VAL A 243 3.19 -7.99 -26.68
N THR A 244 2.93 -8.11 -27.99
CA THR A 244 1.65 -8.57 -28.52
C THR A 244 1.40 -10.02 -28.13
N THR A 245 0.26 -10.28 -27.50
CA THR A 245 -0.10 -11.64 -27.05
C THR A 245 -1.06 -12.36 -27.98
N VAL A 246 -1.62 -11.68 -28.99
CA VAL A 246 -2.60 -12.21 -29.97
C VAL A 246 -2.08 -12.04 -31.38
N LEU A 247 -2.22 -13.09 -32.23
CA LEU A 247 -1.72 -13.13 -33.60
C LEU A 247 -2.46 -12.20 -34.57
N ASP A 248 -3.77 -12.01 -34.39
CA ASP A 248 -4.65 -11.33 -35.35
C ASP A 248 -4.60 -9.78 -35.30
N GLY A 249 -3.60 -9.20 -34.65
CA GLY A 249 -3.34 -7.76 -34.71
C GLY A 249 -4.40 -6.84 -34.06
N GLN A 250 -5.47 -7.38 -33.49
CA GLN A 250 -6.51 -6.59 -32.83
C GLN A 250 -6.12 -6.04 -31.45
N ASP A 251 -5.03 -6.51 -30.87
CA ASP A 251 -4.60 -6.15 -29.51
C ASP A 251 -3.50 -5.09 -29.45
N LYS A 252 -3.23 -4.36 -30.54
CA LYS A 252 -2.23 -3.25 -30.55
C LYS A 252 -2.55 -2.08 -29.60
N GLY A 253 -3.41 -2.26 -28.62
CA GLY A 253 -3.85 -1.22 -27.70
C GLY A 253 -4.11 -1.63 -26.25
N LYS A 254 -4.09 -2.92 -25.93
CA LYS A 254 -4.25 -3.34 -24.53
C LYS A 254 -2.92 -3.31 -23.80
N VAL A 255 -2.57 -2.14 -23.33
CA VAL A 255 -1.45 -1.94 -22.43
C VAL A 255 -1.88 -2.41 -21.05
N MET A 256 -1.38 -3.55 -20.59
CA MET A 256 -1.54 -3.93 -19.18
C MET A 256 -0.80 -2.93 -18.31
N THR A 257 -1.45 -2.45 -17.29
CA THR A 257 -0.86 -1.52 -16.33
C THR A 257 0.16 -2.25 -15.45
N PRO A 258 1.21 -1.58 -14.93
CA PRO A 258 2.16 -2.17 -13.97
C PRO A 258 1.50 -2.71 -12.70
N HIS A 259 0.25 -2.35 -12.46
CA HIS A 259 -0.60 -2.83 -11.38
C HIS A 259 -1.33 -4.13 -11.71
N ALA A 260 -1.24 -4.66 -12.92
CA ALA A 260 -1.72 -6.02 -13.19
C ALA A 260 -1.05 -7.05 -12.26
N GLU A 261 0.11 -6.75 -11.73
CA GLU A 261 0.76 -7.55 -10.69
C GLU A 261 -0.07 -7.66 -9.40
N HIS A 262 -0.91 -6.66 -9.11
CA HIS A 262 -1.76 -6.63 -7.92
C HIS A 262 -3.25 -6.41 -8.22
N GLN A 263 -3.62 -6.12 -9.47
CA GLN A 263 -5.00 -5.79 -9.88
C GLN A 263 -5.79 -6.93 -10.55
N THR A 264 -5.24 -8.11 -10.71
CA THR A 264 -6.06 -9.27 -11.09
C THR A 264 -7.10 -9.64 -10.02
N MET A 265 -7.24 -8.81 -8.97
CA MET A 265 -8.16 -9.04 -7.87
C MET A 265 -9.60 -8.54 -8.08
N ASP A 266 -9.91 -7.74 -9.11
CA ASP A 266 -11.25 -7.16 -9.20
C ASP A 266 -11.80 -7.00 -10.63
N MET A 267 -11.70 -8.04 -11.46
CA MET A 267 -12.56 -8.12 -12.65
C MET A 267 -14.03 -8.41 -12.30
N ALA A 268 -14.33 -8.81 -11.06
CA ALA A 268 -15.70 -9.10 -10.60
C ALA A 268 -16.44 -7.87 -10.03
N SER A 269 -15.80 -6.73 -9.85
CA SER A 269 -16.42 -5.53 -9.25
C SER A 269 -16.66 -4.36 -10.21
N MET A 270 -16.58 -4.57 -11.52
CA MET A 270 -17.00 -3.53 -12.48
C MET A 270 -18.52 -3.54 -12.63
N PRO A 271 -19.24 -2.47 -12.23
CA PRO A 271 -20.66 -2.36 -12.47
C PRO A 271 -20.90 -2.21 -13.99
N GLY A 272 -21.47 -3.24 -14.63
CA GLY A 272 -21.91 -3.17 -16.02
C GLY A 272 -21.42 -4.26 -16.97
N MET A 273 -20.59 -5.20 -16.54
CA MET A 273 -20.37 -6.42 -17.31
C MET A 273 -21.23 -7.54 -16.72
N ASP A 274 -22.30 -7.83 -17.45
CA ASP A 274 -23.14 -9.02 -17.24
C ASP A 274 -22.30 -10.27 -17.48
N MET A 275 -21.77 -10.86 -16.41
CA MET A 275 -21.01 -12.10 -16.38
C MET A 275 -21.94 -13.33 -16.24
N SER A 276 -23.17 -13.25 -16.69
CA SER A 276 -24.03 -14.40 -16.97
C SER A 276 -23.69 -15.00 -18.32
N GLY A 277 -22.43 -15.24 -18.58
CA GLY A 277 -21.96 -16.09 -19.67
C GLY A 277 -21.85 -17.53 -19.19
N PRO A 278 -22.23 -18.51 -20.01
CA PRO A 278 -22.35 -19.89 -19.59
C PRO A 278 -21.00 -20.44 -19.14
N SER A 279 -21.10 -21.15 -18.03
CA SER A 279 -20.17 -22.17 -17.54
C SER A 279 -19.27 -22.76 -18.62
N ILE A 280 -17.97 -22.82 -18.27
CA ILE A 280 -17.00 -23.84 -18.73
C ILE A 280 -17.34 -24.40 -20.09
N VAL A 281 -17.11 -23.63 -21.13
CA VAL A 281 -16.90 -24.22 -22.44
C VAL A 281 -15.53 -24.90 -22.33
N ASN A 282 -15.52 -26.23 -22.40
CA ASN A 282 -14.34 -27.02 -22.72
C ASN A 282 -13.83 -26.59 -24.10
N SER A 283 -13.18 -25.44 -24.16
CA SER A 283 -12.31 -25.13 -25.28
C SER A 283 -11.22 -26.21 -25.26
N PRO A 284 -10.96 -26.92 -26.35
CA PRO A 284 -9.87 -27.86 -26.39
C PRO A 284 -8.62 -27.14 -25.92
N SER A 285 -8.09 -27.56 -24.79
CA SER A 285 -6.85 -27.00 -24.24
C SER A 285 -5.79 -27.16 -25.34
N TYR A 286 -5.26 -26.05 -25.82
CA TYR A 286 -4.14 -26.07 -26.76
C TYR A 286 -3.02 -26.88 -26.13
N HIS A 287 -2.77 -28.09 -26.65
CA HIS A 287 -1.75 -28.97 -26.11
C HIS A 287 -0.39 -28.51 -26.60
N VAL A 288 0.32 -27.82 -25.69
CA VAL A 288 1.73 -27.54 -25.86
C VAL A 288 2.50 -28.82 -25.58
N ALA A 289 3.26 -29.30 -26.55
CA ALA A 289 4.14 -30.45 -26.36
C ALA A 289 5.27 -30.08 -25.38
N ASP A 290 5.69 -31.02 -24.51
CA ASP A 290 6.75 -30.72 -23.53
C ASP A 290 8.07 -30.31 -24.20
N ASN A 291 8.38 -30.81 -25.38
CA ASN A 291 9.57 -30.42 -26.16
C ASN A 291 9.54 -28.98 -26.70
N ASP A 292 8.37 -28.37 -26.80
CA ASP A 292 8.25 -26.98 -27.27
C ASP A 292 8.95 -25.99 -26.34
N TRP A 293 8.96 -26.27 -25.04
CA TRP A 293 9.57 -25.39 -24.03
C TRP A 293 11.08 -25.21 -24.23
N ASP A 294 11.80 -26.27 -24.59
CA ASP A 294 13.24 -26.20 -24.89
C ASP A 294 13.49 -25.39 -26.16
N SER A 295 12.65 -25.60 -27.18
CA SER A 295 12.70 -24.86 -28.45
C SER A 295 12.41 -23.37 -28.25
N VAL A 296 11.36 -23.05 -27.48
CA VAL A 296 10.99 -21.66 -27.12
C VAL A 296 12.13 -20.98 -26.36
N LEU A 297 12.74 -21.65 -25.39
CA LEU A 297 13.87 -21.11 -24.65
C LEU A 297 15.05 -20.78 -25.58
N SER A 298 15.39 -21.70 -26.49
CA SER A 298 16.50 -21.48 -27.43
C SER A 298 16.21 -20.34 -28.42
N HIS A 299 15.01 -20.25 -28.97
CA HIS A 299 14.62 -19.16 -29.86
C HIS A 299 14.58 -17.80 -29.15
N ALA A 300 14.10 -17.75 -27.90
CA ALA A 300 14.13 -16.53 -27.10
C ALA A 300 15.56 -16.07 -26.81
N ARG A 301 16.49 -16.99 -26.50
CA ARG A 301 17.91 -16.68 -26.34
C ARG A 301 18.52 -16.12 -27.63
N ASN A 302 18.23 -16.75 -28.77
CA ASN A 302 18.68 -16.26 -30.08
C ASN A 302 18.06 -14.91 -30.46
N ALA A 303 16.87 -14.59 -29.89
CA ALA A 303 16.23 -13.30 -30.05
C ALA A 303 16.78 -12.21 -29.09
N GLY A 304 17.80 -12.51 -28.28
CA GLY A 304 18.48 -11.55 -27.41
C GLY A 304 17.82 -11.39 -26.02
N ILE A 305 17.14 -12.41 -25.51
CA ILE A 305 16.73 -12.50 -24.11
C ILE A 305 17.92 -13.09 -23.32
N ASP A 306 18.75 -12.24 -22.72
CA ASP A 306 20.03 -12.63 -22.15
C ASP A 306 20.04 -12.76 -20.63
N ALA A 307 19.05 -12.18 -19.93
CA ALA A 307 18.97 -12.25 -18.49
C ALA A 307 18.92 -13.69 -17.96
N ALA A 308 19.58 -13.93 -16.83
CA ALA A 308 19.56 -15.23 -16.17
C ALA A 308 18.16 -15.58 -15.64
N LYS A 309 17.39 -14.56 -15.21
CA LYS A 309 16.03 -14.74 -14.71
C LYS A 309 15.03 -14.40 -15.78
N ILE A 310 14.36 -15.42 -16.29
CA ILE A 310 13.31 -15.28 -17.29
C ILE A 310 12.04 -16.03 -16.88
N GLU A 311 10.94 -15.62 -17.47
CA GLU A 311 9.66 -16.30 -17.37
C GLU A 311 9.12 -16.61 -18.76
N ILE A 312 8.76 -17.86 -18.99
CA ILE A 312 8.16 -18.37 -20.22
C ILE A 312 6.69 -18.66 -19.94
N ARG A 313 5.79 -18.10 -20.73
CA ARG A 313 4.36 -18.38 -20.68
C ARG A 313 3.90 -18.98 -21.99
N SER A 314 3.14 -20.08 -21.89
CA SER A 314 2.56 -20.74 -23.05
C SER A 314 1.36 -19.99 -23.64
N PRO A 315 1.09 -20.12 -24.94
CA PRO A 315 -0.13 -19.62 -25.55
C PRO A 315 -1.36 -20.28 -24.93
N LYS A 316 -2.45 -19.53 -24.79
CA LYS A 316 -3.73 -20.05 -24.28
C LYS A 316 -4.45 -20.88 -25.34
N ASP A 317 -4.27 -20.53 -26.60
CA ASP A 317 -4.83 -21.18 -27.79
C ASP A 317 -3.94 -20.91 -29.02
N SER A 318 -4.35 -21.38 -30.20
CA SER A 318 -3.63 -21.24 -31.46
C SER A 318 -3.50 -19.78 -31.98
N HIS A 319 -4.28 -18.85 -31.42
CA HIS A 319 -4.27 -17.41 -31.77
C HIS A 319 -3.41 -16.59 -30.81
N HIS A 320 -2.92 -17.19 -29.73
CA HIS A 320 -2.05 -16.51 -28.78
C HIS A 320 -0.58 -16.86 -28.99
N THR A 321 0.30 -15.97 -28.57
CA THR A 321 1.75 -16.12 -28.70
C THR A 321 2.37 -16.77 -27.47
N TRP A 322 3.51 -17.42 -27.62
CA TRP A 322 4.44 -17.61 -26.52
C TRP A 322 4.99 -16.25 -26.11
N THR A 323 5.13 -16.05 -24.80
CA THR A 323 5.82 -14.86 -24.28
C THR A 323 7.00 -15.26 -23.41
N VAL A 324 8.14 -14.67 -23.67
CA VAL A 324 9.34 -14.83 -22.84
C VAL A 324 9.78 -13.45 -22.36
N THR A 325 9.81 -13.29 -21.04
CA THR A 325 10.08 -12.00 -20.40
C THR A 325 11.24 -12.14 -19.42
N GLU A 326 12.16 -11.20 -19.46
CA GLU A 326 13.18 -11.05 -18.43
C GLU A 326 12.56 -10.50 -17.14
N ILE A 327 12.92 -11.10 -16.01
CA ILE A 327 12.36 -10.77 -14.68
C ILE A 327 13.45 -10.43 -13.64
N ASP A 328 14.61 -9.94 -14.09
CA ASP A 328 15.63 -9.43 -13.17
C ASP A 328 15.46 -7.93 -12.95
N HIS A 329 14.83 -7.60 -11.82
CA HIS A 329 14.50 -6.25 -11.40
C HIS A 329 15.64 -5.53 -10.67
N ARG A 330 16.80 -6.16 -10.51
CA ARG A 330 17.99 -5.54 -9.93
C ARG A 330 18.69 -4.67 -10.94
N TRP A 331 19.33 -3.62 -10.45
CA TRP A 331 20.13 -2.75 -11.30
C TRP A 331 21.39 -3.43 -11.82
N PRO A 332 21.69 -3.37 -13.13
CA PRO A 332 20.85 -2.85 -14.21
C PRO A 332 19.61 -3.72 -14.45
N VAL A 333 18.45 -3.07 -14.67
CA VAL A 333 17.16 -3.76 -14.80
C VAL A 333 17.07 -4.44 -16.16
N HIS A 334 16.77 -5.74 -16.16
CA HIS A 334 16.52 -6.56 -17.34
C HIS A 334 15.05 -7.01 -17.33
N VAL A 335 14.24 -6.43 -18.20
CA VAL A 335 12.81 -6.67 -18.36
C VAL A 335 12.37 -6.68 -19.83
N ASP A 336 13.30 -7.02 -20.71
CA ASP A 336 13.01 -7.20 -22.12
C ASP A 336 12.05 -8.38 -22.33
N ALA A 337 11.23 -8.31 -23.35
CA ALA A 337 10.26 -9.34 -23.64
C ALA A 337 10.16 -9.61 -25.13
N VAL A 338 9.90 -10.88 -25.48
CA VAL A 338 9.64 -11.31 -26.86
C VAL A 338 8.36 -12.13 -26.93
N ALA A 339 7.61 -11.95 -28.01
CA ALA A 339 6.48 -12.79 -28.38
C ALA A 339 6.87 -13.67 -29.56
N LEU A 340 6.65 -14.98 -29.43
CA LEU A 340 6.98 -15.95 -30.46
C LEU A 340 5.69 -16.59 -31.01
N ASN A 341 5.69 -16.86 -32.30
CA ASN A 341 4.59 -17.57 -32.97
C ASN A 341 4.47 -19.01 -32.42
N PRO A 342 3.27 -19.49 -32.08
CA PRO A 342 3.09 -20.81 -31.47
C PRO A 342 3.46 -21.99 -32.40
N GLN A 343 3.42 -21.82 -33.72
CA GLN A 343 3.73 -22.88 -34.69
C GLN A 343 5.17 -22.77 -35.24
N THR A 344 5.62 -21.55 -35.59
CA THR A 344 6.89 -21.35 -36.30
C THR A 344 8.03 -20.91 -35.38
N LEU A 345 7.72 -20.53 -34.13
CA LEU A 345 8.64 -19.92 -33.17
C LEU A 345 9.35 -18.65 -33.69
N ALA A 346 8.85 -18.08 -34.79
CA ALA A 346 9.35 -16.81 -35.30
C ALA A 346 8.99 -15.68 -34.33
N VAL A 347 9.88 -14.70 -34.18
CA VAL A 347 9.66 -13.51 -33.37
C VAL A 347 8.57 -12.67 -34.05
N ILE A 348 7.45 -12.42 -33.33
CA ILE A 348 6.34 -11.58 -33.79
C ILE A 348 6.51 -10.16 -33.29
N ASP A 349 6.90 -10.02 -32.04
CA ASP A 349 7.02 -8.72 -31.39
C ASP A 349 8.15 -8.76 -30.35
N ARG A 350 8.80 -7.61 -30.12
CA ARG A 350 9.85 -7.44 -29.13
C ARG A 350 9.74 -6.09 -28.47
N VAL A 351 9.85 -6.08 -27.18
CA VAL A 351 9.84 -4.86 -26.36
C VAL A 351 11.11 -4.83 -25.52
N GLU A 352 11.89 -3.78 -25.68
CA GLU A 352 13.14 -3.58 -24.94
C GLU A 352 13.00 -2.46 -23.92
N PHE A 353 13.57 -2.65 -22.73
CA PHE A 353 13.53 -1.66 -21.66
C PHE A 353 14.15 -0.32 -22.09
N ARG A 354 15.16 -0.36 -22.96
CA ARG A 354 15.80 0.87 -23.47
C ARG A 354 14.82 1.80 -24.19
N ASP A 355 13.77 1.24 -24.81
CA ASP A 355 12.79 1.98 -25.62
C ASP A 355 11.56 2.44 -24.80
N TYR A 356 11.51 2.12 -23.51
CA TYR A 356 10.41 2.56 -22.64
C TYR A 356 10.38 4.09 -22.53
N PRO A 357 9.20 4.72 -22.51
CA PRO A 357 9.05 6.11 -22.14
C PRO A 357 9.69 6.38 -20.77
N LEU A 358 10.30 7.56 -20.60
CA LEU A 358 11.01 7.91 -19.36
C LEU A 358 10.16 7.67 -18.11
N LEU A 359 8.87 8.04 -18.18
CA LEU A 359 7.98 7.89 -17.03
C LEU A 359 7.66 6.41 -16.71
N ALA A 360 7.61 5.54 -17.73
CA ALA A 360 7.50 4.10 -17.53
C ALA A 360 8.76 3.54 -16.84
N LYS A 361 9.96 3.99 -17.27
CA LYS A 361 11.23 3.64 -16.59
C LYS A 361 11.25 4.10 -15.13
N LEU A 362 10.89 5.37 -14.89
CA LEU A 362 10.84 5.92 -13.53
C LEU A 362 9.84 5.18 -12.64
N THR A 363 8.69 4.80 -13.21
CA THR A 363 7.69 3.99 -12.48
C THR A 363 8.28 2.64 -12.12
N ARG A 364 8.93 1.95 -13.06
CA ARG A 364 9.56 0.65 -12.81
C ARG A 364 10.62 0.74 -11.73
N TRP A 365 11.57 1.64 -11.87
CA TRP A 365 12.61 1.85 -10.85
C TRP A 365 12.04 2.28 -9.50
N GLY A 366 10.99 3.11 -9.50
CA GLY A 366 10.30 3.51 -8.28
C GLY A 366 9.65 2.34 -7.54
N VAL A 367 9.00 1.45 -8.30
CA VAL A 367 8.44 0.19 -7.80
C VAL A 367 9.54 -0.69 -7.18
N ASP A 368 10.55 -1.02 -7.95
CA ASP A 368 11.63 -1.93 -7.53
C ASP A 368 12.45 -1.35 -6.37
N ALA A 369 12.63 -0.02 -6.33
CA ALA A 369 13.25 0.67 -5.20
C ALA A 369 12.36 0.63 -3.94
N HIS A 370 11.04 0.84 -4.06
CA HIS A 370 10.08 0.76 -2.93
C HIS A 370 10.03 -0.67 -2.34
N MET A 371 10.06 -1.69 -3.20
CA MET A 371 10.05 -3.09 -2.78
C MET A 371 11.40 -3.59 -2.20
N GLY A 372 12.44 -2.76 -2.21
CA GLY A 372 13.76 -3.14 -1.73
C GLY A 372 14.53 -4.08 -2.66
N VAL A 373 14.15 -4.14 -3.96
CA VAL A 373 14.75 -5.07 -4.93
C VAL A 373 15.83 -4.40 -5.77
N LEU A 374 15.65 -3.13 -6.16
CA LEU A 374 16.46 -2.44 -7.18
C LEU A 374 17.97 -2.51 -6.93
N PHE A 375 18.42 -2.22 -5.70
CA PHE A 375 19.85 -2.27 -5.33
C PHE A 375 20.15 -3.40 -4.32
N GLY A 376 19.31 -4.44 -4.28
CA GLY A 376 19.47 -5.60 -3.42
C GLY A 376 19.50 -5.24 -1.93
N TRP A 377 20.42 -5.87 -1.17
CA TRP A 377 20.50 -5.71 0.29
C TRP A 377 20.73 -4.25 0.75
N VAL A 378 21.45 -3.44 -0.05
CA VAL A 378 21.67 -2.02 0.26
C VAL A 378 20.34 -1.28 0.27
N ASN A 379 19.49 -1.51 -0.72
CA ASN A 379 18.14 -0.94 -0.78
C ASN A 379 17.29 -1.37 0.43
N GLN A 380 17.37 -2.64 0.81
CA GLN A 380 16.65 -3.17 1.99
C GLN A 380 17.07 -2.47 3.27
N VAL A 381 18.37 -2.31 3.50
CA VAL A 381 18.91 -1.60 4.68
C VAL A 381 18.49 -0.14 4.71
N VAL A 382 18.60 0.56 3.58
CA VAL A 382 18.21 1.97 3.48
C VAL A 382 16.72 2.15 3.78
N LEU A 383 15.84 1.32 3.22
CA LEU A 383 14.41 1.38 3.47
C LEU A 383 14.05 0.99 4.91
N ALA A 384 14.72 -0.03 5.48
CA ALA A 384 14.51 -0.44 6.87
C ALA A 384 14.89 0.67 7.85
N LEU A 385 16.04 1.32 7.65
CA LEU A 385 16.47 2.47 8.45
C LEU A 385 15.56 3.68 8.28
N PHE A 386 15.10 3.92 7.05
CA PHE A 386 14.11 4.96 6.77
C PHE A 386 12.81 4.71 7.52
N ALA A 387 12.24 3.51 7.41
CA ALA A 387 10.99 3.12 8.06
C ALA A 387 11.10 3.18 9.60
N LEU A 388 12.23 2.72 10.16
CA LEU A 388 12.53 2.85 11.58
C LEU A 388 12.60 4.33 11.99
N GLY A 389 13.31 5.16 11.22
CA GLY A 389 13.39 6.60 11.46
C GLY A 389 12.03 7.29 11.44
N LEU A 390 11.14 6.87 10.52
CA LEU A 390 9.77 7.38 10.43
C LEU A 390 8.93 6.94 11.65
N CYS A 391 9.04 5.69 12.08
CA CYS A 391 8.40 5.22 13.31
C CYS A 391 8.86 6.03 14.54
N VAL A 392 10.17 6.24 14.70
CA VAL A 392 10.72 7.05 15.77
C VAL A 392 10.23 8.49 15.69
N MET A 393 10.20 9.09 14.49
CA MET A 393 9.70 10.46 14.29
C MET A 393 8.24 10.62 14.73
N ILE A 394 7.38 9.66 14.40
CA ILE A 394 5.97 9.66 14.81
C ILE A 394 5.85 9.53 16.33
N VAL A 395 6.57 8.61 16.95
CA VAL A 395 6.59 8.45 18.42
C VAL A 395 7.04 9.74 19.10
N MET A 396 8.08 10.41 18.57
CA MET A 396 8.54 11.71 19.10
C MET A 396 7.48 12.80 18.93
N GLY A 397 6.69 12.75 17.84
CA GLY A 397 5.53 13.64 17.62
C GLY A 397 4.45 13.45 18.69
N TYR A 398 4.06 12.21 18.95
CA TYR A 398 3.09 11.86 20.00
C TYR A 398 3.59 12.22 21.41
N ARG A 399 4.86 11.91 21.71
CA ARG A 399 5.47 12.31 22.98
C ARG A 399 5.47 13.83 23.17
N GLN A 400 5.78 14.57 22.09
CA GLN A 400 5.73 16.04 22.13
C GLN A 400 4.32 16.55 22.40
N TRP A 401 3.31 15.97 21.71
CA TRP A 401 1.92 16.29 21.93
C TRP A 401 1.50 15.98 23.37
N TRP A 402 1.85 14.81 23.90
CA TRP A 402 1.53 14.40 25.28
C TRP A 402 2.05 15.37 26.33
N ILE A 403 3.31 15.81 26.21
CA ILE A 403 3.94 16.75 27.15
C ILE A 403 3.31 18.16 27.06
N ARG A 404 2.82 18.56 25.88
CA ARG A 404 2.29 19.90 25.63
C ARG A 404 0.77 19.97 25.54
N ARG A 405 0.09 18.90 25.94
CA ARG A 405 -1.37 18.89 25.92
C ARG A 405 -1.90 20.13 26.67
N PRO A 406 -2.88 20.87 26.11
CA PRO A 406 -3.42 22.07 26.75
C PRO A 406 -4.06 21.72 28.08
N VAL A 407 -3.80 22.54 29.10
CA VAL A 407 -4.52 22.53 30.37
C VAL A 407 -5.97 22.98 30.12
N PRO A 408 -6.95 22.48 30.90
CA PRO A 408 -8.40 22.50 30.59
C PRO A 408 -9.08 23.83 30.36
N ALA A 409 -8.50 24.94 30.78
CA ALA A 409 -9.19 26.23 30.91
C ALA A 409 -9.51 26.95 29.60
N GLN A 410 -9.10 26.45 28.42
CA GLN A 410 -9.27 27.19 27.16
C GLN A 410 -9.89 26.35 26.04
N HIS A 411 -11.20 26.14 26.10
CA HIS A 411 -12.01 25.90 24.89
C HIS A 411 -12.05 27.19 24.06
N SER A 412 -10.89 27.62 23.56
CA SER A 412 -10.87 28.78 22.68
C SER A 412 -11.20 28.33 21.27
N PRO A 413 -12.19 28.97 20.60
CA PRO A 413 -12.47 28.74 19.19
C PRO A 413 -11.21 28.90 18.32
N THR A 414 -10.26 29.72 18.75
CA THR A 414 -8.98 29.97 18.08
C THR A 414 -8.11 28.72 17.86
N ASN A 415 -8.42 27.62 18.59
CA ASN A 415 -7.69 26.36 18.47
C ASN A 415 -8.25 25.39 17.42
N THR A 416 -9.22 25.80 16.62
CA THR A 416 -9.84 25.00 15.58
C THR A 416 -9.31 25.32 14.19
N LEU A 417 -9.45 24.37 13.25
CA LEU A 417 -9.15 24.56 11.83
C LEU A 417 -10.13 25.57 11.22
N SER A 418 -11.40 25.48 11.60
CA SER A 418 -12.50 26.35 11.15
C SER A 418 -12.23 27.83 11.46
N GLU A 419 -11.73 28.13 12.65
CA GLU A 419 -11.38 29.52 12.99
C GLU A 419 -10.14 30.00 12.21
N ALA A 420 -9.12 29.16 12.08
CA ALA A 420 -7.95 29.48 11.26
C ALA A 420 -8.34 29.75 9.80
N TRP A 421 -9.29 28.95 9.27
CA TRP A 421 -9.84 29.12 7.92
C TRP A 421 -10.59 30.44 7.76
N ARG A 422 -11.44 30.81 8.71
CA ARG A 422 -12.20 32.07 8.66
C ARG A 422 -11.30 33.30 8.66
N ASN A 423 -10.14 33.22 9.32
CA ASN A 423 -9.16 34.30 9.37
C ASN A 423 -8.30 34.38 8.11
N CYS A 424 -8.41 33.43 7.18
CA CYS A 424 -7.70 33.51 5.90
C CYS A 424 -8.40 34.48 4.93
N PRO A 425 -7.65 35.21 4.08
CA PRO A 425 -8.20 36.03 3.00
C PRO A 425 -9.09 35.23 2.07
N VAL A 426 -10.13 35.87 1.52
CA VAL A 426 -11.12 35.20 0.64
C VAL A 426 -10.46 34.52 -0.55
N MET A 427 -9.51 35.19 -1.21
CA MET A 427 -8.77 34.64 -2.35
C MET A 427 -8.01 33.35 -1.95
N LEU A 428 -7.32 33.36 -0.82
CA LEU A 428 -6.58 32.18 -0.32
C LEU A 428 -7.53 31.02 0.02
N ARG A 429 -8.71 31.33 0.62
CA ARG A 429 -9.75 30.34 0.87
C ARG A 429 -10.23 29.70 -0.44
N GLY A 430 -10.49 30.50 -1.47
CA GLY A 430 -10.87 30.00 -2.79
C GLY A 430 -9.83 29.06 -3.39
N ILE A 431 -8.56 29.46 -3.39
CA ILE A 431 -7.44 28.63 -3.91
C ILE A 431 -7.34 27.30 -3.15
N ILE A 432 -7.34 27.33 -1.81
CA ILE A 432 -7.22 26.11 -1.00
C ILE A 432 -8.44 25.19 -1.24
N THR A 433 -9.66 25.76 -1.37
CA THR A 433 -10.86 24.96 -1.67
C THR A 433 -10.73 24.25 -3.01
N ILE A 434 -10.31 24.96 -4.06
CA ILE A 434 -10.12 24.37 -5.40
C ILE A 434 -9.09 23.24 -5.33
N ILE A 435 -7.93 23.48 -4.68
CA ILE A 435 -6.90 22.46 -4.51
C ILE A 435 -7.43 21.26 -3.73
N ALA A 436 -8.19 21.49 -2.65
CA ALA A 436 -8.77 20.42 -1.83
C ALA A 436 -9.78 19.56 -2.62
N ILE A 437 -10.59 20.18 -3.47
CA ILE A 437 -11.55 19.49 -4.35
C ILE A 437 -10.79 18.64 -5.38
N LEU A 438 -9.79 19.24 -6.07
CA LEU A 438 -8.99 18.53 -7.07
C LEU A 438 -8.23 17.35 -6.44
N LEU A 439 -7.62 17.56 -5.28
CA LEU A 439 -6.93 16.48 -4.54
C LEU A 439 -7.92 15.42 -4.04
N GLY A 440 -9.09 15.82 -3.56
CA GLY A 440 -10.13 14.88 -3.12
C GLY A 440 -10.70 14.02 -4.25
N TYR A 441 -10.76 14.57 -5.47
CA TYR A 441 -11.12 13.81 -6.67
C TYR A 441 -9.99 12.85 -7.09
N ALA A 442 -8.75 13.35 -7.13
CA ALA A 442 -7.58 12.55 -7.53
C ALA A 442 -7.26 11.45 -6.51
N LEU A 443 -7.44 11.73 -5.20
CA LEU A 443 -7.13 10.87 -4.08
C LEU A 443 -8.39 10.66 -3.21
N PRO A 444 -9.29 9.72 -3.55
CA PRO A 444 -10.61 9.63 -2.94
C PRO A 444 -10.59 9.42 -1.42
N VAL A 445 -9.68 8.59 -0.91
CA VAL A 445 -9.56 8.36 0.55
C VAL A 445 -9.11 9.62 1.30
N LEU A 446 -8.22 10.42 0.68
CA LEU A 446 -7.85 11.74 1.21
C LEU A 446 -9.08 12.67 1.23
N GLY A 447 -9.85 12.72 0.15
CA GLY A 447 -11.04 13.56 0.05
C GLY A 447 -12.06 13.24 1.15
N VAL A 448 -12.41 11.97 1.31
CA VAL A 448 -13.36 11.50 2.35
C VAL A 448 -12.83 11.81 3.76
N SER A 449 -11.55 11.52 4.02
CA SER A 449 -10.94 11.77 5.34
C SER A 449 -10.82 13.28 5.65
N LEU A 450 -10.55 14.12 4.65
CA LEU A 450 -10.55 15.58 4.80
C LEU A 450 -11.94 16.11 5.14
N LEU A 451 -12.98 15.62 4.47
CA LEU A 451 -14.38 15.97 4.82
C LEU A 451 -14.71 15.58 6.25
N LEU A 452 -14.28 14.40 6.69
CA LEU A 452 -14.47 13.95 8.08
C LEU A 452 -13.73 14.87 9.06
N PHE A 453 -12.50 15.28 8.77
CA PHE A 453 -11.76 16.24 9.60
C PHE A 453 -12.48 17.57 9.72
N ILE A 454 -13.00 18.11 8.61
CA ILE A 454 -13.76 19.36 8.57
C ILE A 454 -15.02 19.23 9.40
N LEU A 455 -15.80 18.15 9.26
CA LEU A 455 -17.03 17.93 10.01
C LEU A 455 -16.79 17.87 11.53
N VAL A 456 -15.78 17.10 11.96
CA VAL A 456 -15.40 17.00 13.37
C VAL A 456 -14.94 18.36 13.91
N ASP A 457 -14.15 19.10 13.14
CA ASP A 457 -13.64 20.41 13.54
C ASP A 457 -14.75 21.48 13.60
N LEU A 458 -15.69 21.48 12.66
CA LEU A 458 -16.87 22.36 12.68
C LEU A 458 -17.75 22.10 13.90
N PHE A 459 -17.95 20.84 14.25
CA PHE A 459 -18.70 20.48 15.47
C PHE A 459 -17.98 21.02 16.71
N ARG A 460 -16.66 20.85 16.81
CA ARG A 460 -15.85 21.40 17.89
C ARG A 460 -15.91 22.91 17.96
N TRP A 461 -15.79 23.58 16.84
CA TRP A 461 -15.85 25.04 16.73
C TRP A 461 -17.20 25.59 17.20
N LYS A 462 -18.31 25.04 16.68
CA LYS A 462 -19.67 25.42 17.14
C LYS A 462 -19.83 25.24 18.65
N ARG A 463 -19.37 24.11 19.18
CA ARG A 463 -19.44 23.85 20.63
C ARG A 463 -18.63 24.84 21.44
N ALA A 464 -17.44 25.22 20.97
CA ALA A 464 -16.59 26.18 21.65
C ALA A 464 -17.23 27.59 21.72
N ILE A 465 -17.86 28.04 20.63
CA ILE A 465 -18.59 29.31 20.59
C ILE A 465 -19.80 29.27 21.55
N THR A 466 -20.57 28.20 21.55
CA THR A 466 -21.73 28.07 22.42
C THR A 466 -21.34 28.09 23.91
N MET A 467 -20.17 27.53 24.26
CA MET A 467 -19.65 27.58 25.62
C MET A 467 -19.15 28.97 26.04
N GLN A 468 -18.58 29.71 25.11
CA GLN A 468 -18.07 31.07 25.35
C GLN A 468 -19.21 32.08 25.54
N ASN A 469 -20.36 31.88 24.91
CA ASN A 469 -21.54 32.77 24.99
C ASN A 469 -22.51 32.44 26.12
N LYS A 470 -22.22 31.45 27.00
CA LYS A 470 -23.02 31.20 28.18
C LYS A 470 -22.73 32.28 29.24
N PRO A 471 -23.75 32.98 29.77
CA PRO A 471 -23.56 33.92 30.87
C PRO A 471 -23.00 33.18 32.09
N VAL A 472 -22.02 33.81 32.72
CA VAL A 472 -21.48 33.34 34.01
C VAL A 472 -22.53 33.54 35.07
N GLY A 473 -23.43 32.57 35.25
CA GLY A 473 -24.39 32.54 36.34
C GLY A 473 -23.69 32.05 37.60
N GLU A 474 -23.84 32.82 38.65
CA GLU A 474 -23.28 32.61 39.98
C GLU A 474 -23.70 31.28 40.62
N CYS A 475 -22.77 30.76 41.44
CA CYS A 475 -22.98 29.90 42.60
C CYS A 475 -23.29 28.41 42.39
N SER A 476 -22.39 27.68 42.92
CA SER A 476 -22.26 26.29 43.38
C SER A 476 -21.06 25.58 42.71
N LEU A 477 -19.85 26.04 43.06
CA LEU A 477 -18.62 25.69 42.34
C LEU A 477 -18.13 24.26 42.55
N ILE A 478 -18.37 23.63 43.69
CA ILE A 478 -17.75 22.32 44.01
C ILE A 478 -18.56 21.12 43.48
N THR A 479 -19.86 21.13 43.55
CA THR A 479 -20.74 20.03 43.06
C THR A 479 -20.87 20.04 41.53
N SER A 480 -20.72 21.19 40.89
CA SER A 480 -20.84 21.30 39.41
C SER A 480 -19.61 20.78 38.67
N GLU A 481 -18.41 20.86 39.23
CA GLU A 481 -17.19 20.38 38.57
C GLU A 481 -17.08 18.87 38.59
N GLN A 482 -17.39 18.21 39.70
CA GLN A 482 -17.41 16.74 39.76
C GLN A 482 -18.49 16.16 38.83
N TYR A 483 -19.66 16.80 38.74
CA TYR A 483 -20.70 16.41 37.79
C TYR A 483 -20.26 16.61 36.32
N LYS A 484 -19.60 17.71 36.00
CA LYS A 484 -19.03 17.98 34.66
C LYS A 484 -17.95 16.98 34.29
N GLN A 485 -17.04 16.63 35.18
CA GLN A 485 -16.02 15.61 34.95
C GLN A 485 -16.63 14.22 34.78
N ARG A 486 -17.60 13.82 35.57
CA ARG A 486 -18.35 12.56 35.37
C ARG A 486 -19.05 12.52 34.02
N LYS A 487 -19.67 13.61 33.58
CA LYS A 487 -20.34 13.70 32.28
C LYS A 487 -19.34 13.63 31.11
N LYS A 488 -18.17 14.23 31.22
CA LYS A 488 -17.09 14.13 30.22
C LYS A 488 -16.57 12.69 30.09
N LYS A 489 -16.33 12.04 31.24
CA LYS A 489 -15.89 10.65 31.29
C LYS A 489 -16.95 9.70 30.69
N HIS A 490 -18.21 9.94 30.96
CA HIS A 490 -19.34 9.18 30.40
C HIS A 490 -19.44 9.36 28.88
N ASN A 491 -19.27 10.59 28.37
CA ASN A 491 -19.28 10.86 26.94
C ASN A 491 -18.08 10.26 26.22
N PHE A 492 -16.90 10.24 26.84
CA PHE A 492 -15.75 9.54 26.33
C PHE A 492 -16.02 8.04 26.22
N ILE A 493 -16.50 7.40 27.28
CA ILE A 493 -16.83 5.96 27.27
C ILE A 493 -17.88 5.65 26.21
N ARG A 494 -18.96 6.48 26.12
CA ARG A 494 -19.96 6.32 25.05
C ARG A 494 -19.34 6.43 23.66
N GLY A 495 -18.44 7.38 23.44
CA GLY A 495 -17.70 7.53 22.19
C GLY A 495 -16.84 6.31 21.87
N VAL A 496 -16.12 5.77 22.84
CA VAL A 496 -15.32 4.54 22.69
C VAL A 496 -16.21 3.34 22.34
N VAL A 497 -17.36 3.20 23.02
CA VAL A 497 -18.33 2.12 22.73
C VAL A 497 -18.88 2.25 21.30
N VAL A 498 -19.25 3.46 20.87
CA VAL A 498 -19.74 3.69 19.50
C VAL A 498 -18.64 3.34 18.47
N ILE A 499 -17.39 3.78 18.70
CA ILE A 499 -16.27 3.42 17.83
C ILE A 499 -16.05 1.91 17.83
N TRP A 500 -16.11 1.26 18.99
CA TRP A 500 -15.97 -0.18 19.09
C TRP A 500 -17.03 -0.93 18.27
N LEU A 501 -18.31 -0.52 18.38
CA LEU A 501 -19.40 -1.11 17.59
C LEU A 501 -19.22 -0.91 16.09
N ILE A 502 -18.86 0.29 15.65
CA ILE A 502 -18.60 0.58 14.24
C ILE A 502 -17.39 -0.24 13.74
N THR A 503 -16.30 -0.25 14.50
CA THR A 503 -15.09 -0.99 14.15
C THR A 503 -15.38 -2.50 14.11
N CYS A 504 -16.14 -3.02 15.07
CA CYS A 504 -16.56 -4.42 15.09
C CYS A 504 -17.38 -4.79 13.84
N ALA A 505 -18.34 -3.96 13.45
CA ALA A 505 -19.14 -4.18 12.24
C ALA A 505 -18.28 -4.15 10.97
N VAL A 506 -17.37 -3.17 10.85
CA VAL A 506 -16.46 -3.04 9.71
C VAL A 506 -15.50 -4.22 9.66
N MET A 507 -14.88 -4.61 10.78
CA MET A 507 -13.93 -5.74 10.83
C MET A 507 -14.64 -7.07 10.57
N SER A 508 -15.84 -7.28 11.11
CA SER A 508 -16.63 -8.47 10.80
C SER A 508 -16.95 -8.56 9.31
N ARG A 509 -17.37 -7.47 8.67
CA ARG A 509 -17.63 -7.45 7.22
C ARG A 509 -16.35 -7.68 6.41
N ALA A 510 -15.23 -7.07 6.80
CA ALA A 510 -13.97 -7.21 6.12
C ALA A 510 -13.42 -8.64 6.21
N ILE A 511 -13.40 -9.24 7.41
CA ILE A 511 -12.82 -10.55 7.66
C ILE A 511 -13.71 -11.66 7.12
N ILE A 512 -14.99 -11.64 7.41
CA ILE A 512 -15.95 -12.65 6.93
C ILE A 512 -16.13 -12.54 5.41
N GLY A 513 -16.33 -11.30 4.91
CA GLY A 513 -16.48 -11.05 3.48
C GLY A 513 -15.21 -11.40 2.70
N GLY A 514 -14.03 -11.09 3.24
CA GLY A 514 -12.75 -11.44 2.64
C GLY A 514 -12.60 -12.95 2.41
N VAL A 515 -12.93 -13.77 3.39
CA VAL A 515 -12.89 -15.24 3.23
C VAL A 515 -13.91 -15.74 2.19
N ILE A 516 -15.11 -15.17 2.19
CA ILE A 516 -16.14 -15.56 1.21
C ILE A 516 -15.72 -15.15 -0.21
N ASP A 517 -15.23 -13.93 -0.37
CA ASP A 517 -14.89 -13.37 -1.67
C ASP A 517 -13.57 -13.99 -2.23
N GLU A 518 -12.61 -14.32 -1.37
CA GLU A 518 -11.29 -14.82 -1.77
C GLU A 518 -11.29 -16.34 -2.01
N TYR A 519 -11.94 -17.10 -1.13
CA TYR A 519 -11.94 -18.57 -1.20
C TYR A 519 -13.25 -19.17 -1.72
N HIS A 520 -14.24 -18.35 -2.06
CA HIS A 520 -15.58 -18.75 -2.51
C HIS A 520 -16.28 -19.74 -1.55
N LEU A 521 -15.91 -19.69 -0.25
CA LEU A 521 -16.49 -20.50 0.81
C LEU A 521 -17.64 -19.75 1.47
N SER A 522 -18.85 -20.23 1.31
CA SER A 522 -20.00 -19.68 2.04
C SER A 522 -19.81 -19.86 3.56
N PHE A 523 -20.35 -18.93 4.34
CA PHE A 523 -20.23 -18.96 5.81
C PHE A 523 -20.64 -20.31 6.41
N ALA A 524 -21.65 -20.99 5.84
CA ALA A 524 -22.12 -22.29 6.29
C ALA A 524 -21.12 -23.46 6.06
N GLN A 525 -20.15 -23.27 5.19
CA GLN A 525 -19.15 -24.30 4.85
C GLN A 525 -17.88 -24.22 5.70
N TRP A 526 -17.82 -23.26 6.63
CA TRP A 526 -16.67 -23.07 7.48
C TRP A 526 -16.50 -24.20 8.50
N SER A 527 -15.27 -24.62 8.72
CA SER A 527 -14.94 -25.52 9.82
C SER A 527 -15.00 -24.80 11.17
N GLY A 528 -15.16 -25.55 12.27
CA GLY A 528 -15.12 -24.99 13.62
C GLY A 528 -13.83 -24.19 13.91
N GLY A 529 -12.69 -24.65 13.40
CA GLY A 529 -11.43 -23.93 13.50
C GLY A 529 -11.42 -22.59 12.78
N MET A 530 -12.07 -22.48 11.60
CA MET A 530 -12.21 -21.22 10.87
C MET A 530 -13.04 -20.20 11.66
N TYR A 531 -14.17 -20.61 12.24
CA TYR A 531 -14.98 -19.72 13.07
C TYR A 531 -14.19 -19.15 14.25
N VAL A 532 -13.42 -19.99 14.95
CA VAL A 532 -12.59 -19.56 16.08
C VAL A 532 -11.49 -18.61 15.63
N MET A 533 -10.78 -18.94 14.57
CA MET A 533 -9.68 -18.11 14.04
C MET A 533 -10.16 -16.75 13.57
N GLN A 534 -11.22 -16.71 12.77
CA GLN A 534 -11.78 -15.46 12.25
C GLN A 534 -12.43 -14.63 13.37
N GLY A 535 -13.09 -15.28 14.32
CA GLY A 535 -13.63 -14.62 15.52
C GLY A 535 -12.53 -13.96 16.37
N MET A 536 -11.40 -14.64 16.59
CA MET A 536 -10.24 -14.05 17.26
C MET A 536 -9.67 -12.87 16.48
N MET A 537 -9.53 -12.99 15.17
CA MET A 537 -9.07 -11.88 14.34
C MET A 537 -10.00 -10.67 14.45
N ILE A 538 -11.30 -10.85 14.38
CA ILE A 538 -12.28 -9.76 14.56
C ILE A 538 -12.05 -9.07 15.91
N ILE A 539 -11.91 -9.82 17.00
CA ILE A 539 -11.69 -9.25 18.34
C ILE A 539 -10.38 -8.48 18.41
N ILE A 540 -9.29 -9.05 17.91
CA ILE A 540 -7.97 -8.41 17.93
C ILE A 540 -7.99 -7.11 17.13
N TYR A 541 -8.44 -7.14 15.88
CA TYR A 541 -8.48 -5.95 15.03
C TYR A 541 -9.42 -4.89 15.58
N THR A 542 -10.62 -5.28 16.05
CA THR A 542 -11.55 -4.35 16.69
C THR A 542 -10.91 -3.67 17.89
N SER A 543 -10.21 -4.41 18.75
CA SER A 543 -9.54 -3.88 19.93
C SER A 543 -8.42 -2.91 19.57
N VAL A 544 -7.56 -3.29 18.61
CA VAL A 544 -6.43 -2.46 18.15
C VAL A 544 -6.94 -1.16 17.53
N PHE A 545 -7.86 -1.23 16.59
CA PHE A 545 -8.40 -0.03 15.92
C PHE A 545 -9.20 0.86 16.86
N THR A 546 -10.00 0.28 17.78
CA THR A 546 -10.68 1.05 18.82
C THR A 546 -9.68 1.74 19.73
N GLY A 547 -8.61 1.06 20.13
CA GLY A 547 -7.52 1.63 20.92
C GLY A 547 -6.87 2.82 20.20
N LEU A 548 -6.51 2.66 18.93
CA LEU A 548 -5.94 3.74 18.12
C LEU A 548 -6.88 4.94 17.98
N MET A 549 -8.16 4.70 17.69
CA MET A 549 -9.18 5.75 17.58
C MET A 549 -9.57 6.36 18.92
N SER A 550 -9.33 5.68 20.03
CA SER A 550 -9.56 6.25 21.36
C SER A 550 -8.58 7.37 21.71
N ILE A 551 -7.40 7.43 21.09
CA ILE A 551 -6.40 8.49 21.30
C ILE A 551 -6.94 9.87 20.89
N PRO A 552 -7.40 10.09 19.62
CA PRO A 552 -8.05 11.35 19.26
C PRO A 552 -9.30 11.62 20.09
N LEU A 553 -10.09 10.57 20.38
CA LEU A 553 -11.31 10.69 21.16
C LEU A 553 -11.01 11.15 22.60
N TRP A 554 -9.98 10.60 23.22
CA TRP A 554 -9.51 11.03 24.53
C TRP A 554 -9.11 12.50 24.53
N TYR A 555 -8.38 12.94 23.51
CA TYR A 555 -8.04 14.35 23.32
C TYR A 555 -9.30 15.24 23.24
N PHE A 556 -10.33 14.79 22.55
CA PHE A 556 -11.54 15.59 22.35
C PHE A 556 -12.45 15.64 23.59
N PHE A 557 -12.48 14.62 24.42
CA PHE A 557 -13.41 14.52 25.55
C PHE A 557 -12.74 14.71 26.91
N LEU A 558 -11.51 14.20 27.11
CA LEU A 558 -10.84 14.11 28.39
C LEU A 558 -9.52 14.90 28.47
N GLY A 559 -9.07 15.53 27.37
CA GLY A 559 -7.83 16.30 27.30
C GLY A 559 -7.73 17.47 28.30
N GLU A 560 -8.63 17.52 29.25
CA GLU A 560 -8.81 18.51 30.31
C GLU A 560 -8.70 17.83 31.68
N SER A 561 -7.52 17.51 32.17
CA SER A 561 -7.29 17.21 33.59
C SER A 561 -6.75 18.46 34.28
N ASP A 562 -7.37 18.76 35.42
CA ASP A 562 -7.03 19.87 36.31
C ASP A 562 -5.62 19.63 36.93
N PRO A 563 -4.71 20.61 36.96
CA PRO A 563 -3.43 20.46 37.63
C PRO A 563 -3.46 20.88 39.10
N GLN A 564 -4.62 20.94 39.73
CA GLN A 564 -4.72 21.19 41.17
C GLN A 564 -5.07 19.91 41.92
N GLY A 565 -4.08 19.05 42.10
CA GLY A 565 -4.21 17.86 42.90
C GLY A 565 -2.88 17.12 43.04
N GLU A 566 -1.83 17.88 43.45
CA GLU A 566 -0.69 17.45 44.24
C GLU A 566 0.25 18.65 44.46
#